data_5bcc6eef414fa8985731298f7ebcca24
#
_entry.id   5bcc6eef414fa8985731298f7ebcca24
#
_cell.length_a   1.000
_cell.length_b   1.000
_cell.length_c   1.000
_cell.angle_alpha   90.00
_cell.angle_beta   90.00
_cell.angle_gamma   90.00
#
_symmetry.space_group_name_H-M   'P 1'
#
loop_
_entity.id
_entity.type
_entity.pdbx_description
1 polymer ?
#
loop_
_entity_poly.entity_id
_entity_poly.type
_entity_poly.pdbx_seq_one_letter_code
_entity_poly.pdbx_strand_id
1 'polypeptide(L)'
;MAAVQNGASPLSPWSPVTSDWTQIPVYPSSSDLYARVALVFSGALVSGSYSIPYTKIGDVYLDQGSGGRASAIYMNALRINITATSCSLTSATQSSVALPELFAPRLASVGDVSTESGTTSLIVNCKQSTGVYVTLTDVVTPTNTGNVLSLAPEATATGIGIQLFKEGSSTPLGFGPDSSLKGNTNQWLAGRVTGSGTLTIPIVAKYVKTAPKITPGQVNARASFTLSYQ
;
A
#
# COMPACT_ATOMS: atom_id res chain seq x y z
N MET A 1 10.25 -7.03 19.46
CA MET A 1 11.47 -7.83 19.27
C MET A 1 12.63 -7.05 19.89
N ALA A 2 13.42 -7.69 20.73
CA ALA A 2 14.62 -7.09 21.31
C ALA A 2 15.86 -7.77 20.70
N ALA A 3 16.92 -7.02 20.48
CA ALA A 3 18.19 -7.54 20.01
C ALA A 3 19.32 -6.85 20.76
N VAL A 4 20.44 -7.54 20.97
CA VAL A 4 21.58 -7.06 21.75
C VAL A 4 22.85 -7.11 20.90
N GLN A 5 23.70 -6.09 21.06
CA GLN A 5 25.00 -6.00 20.41
C GLN A 5 26.05 -5.60 21.44
N ASN A 6 27.21 -6.21 21.39
CA ASN A 6 28.34 -5.86 22.26
C ASN A 6 29.35 -4.97 21.54
N GLY A 7 29.75 -3.87 22.23
CA GLY A 7 30.90 -3.07 21.89
C GLY A 7 30.82 -2.20 20.64
N ALA A 8 31.80 -1.32 20.50
CA ALA A 8 31.88 -0.21 19.56
C ALA A 8 32.09 -0.55 18.07
N SER A 9 31.81 -1.76 17.64
CA SER A 9 31.91 -2.09 16.21
C SER A 9 30.55 -2.00 15.54
N PRO A 10 30.36 -1.16 14.50
CA PRO A 10 29.10 -1.06 13.76
C PRO A 10 28.78 -2.32 12.95
N LEU A 11 29.62 -3.33 12.96
CA LEU A 11 29.54 -4.51 12.09
C LEU A 11 29.15 -5.80 12.80
N SER A 12 28.93 -5.81 14.12
CA SER A 12 28.43 -7.01 14.79
C SER A 12 26.97 -7.24 14.46
N PRO A 13 26.58 -8.46 14.03
CA PRO A 13 25.18 -8.75 13.76
C PRO A 13 24.35 -8.64 15.04
N TRP A 14 23.12 -8.14 14.90
CA TRP A 14 22.17 -8.10 16.01
C TRP A 14 21.71 -9.51 16.32
N SER A 15 21.89 -9.93 17.56
CA SER A 15 21.35 -11.20 18.06
C SER A 15 20.00 -10.97 18.71
N PRO A 16 18.93 -11.68 18.30
CA PRO A 16 17.62 -11.55 18.94
C PRO A 16 17.72 -12.03 20.39
N VAL A 17 17.04 -11.33 21.29
CA VAL A 17 16.83 -11.82 22.66
C VAL A 17 15.79 -12.92 22.60
N THR A 18 16.19 -14.16 22.81
CA THR A 18 15.33 -15.34 22.87
C THR A 18 15.13 -15.76 24.33
N SER A 19 14.28 -16.75 24.57
CA SER A 19 14.10 -17.37 25.89
C SER A 19 15.34 -18.13 26.36
N ASP A 20 16.24 -18.44 25.44
CA ASP A 20 17.46 -19.21 25.72
C ASP A 20 18.67 -18.29 25.82
N TRP A 21 19.64 -18.72 26.60
CA TRP A 21 20.89 -18.00 26.76
C TRP A 21 21.68 -17.97 25.46
N THR A 22 21.94 -16.78 24.95
CA THR A 22 22.79 -16.59 23.77
C THR A 22 24.12 -16.00 24.24
N GLN A 23 25.23 -16.67 23.91
CA GLN A 23 26.55 -16.17 24.21
C GLN A 23 26.88 -14.98 23.28
N ILE A 24 27.13 -13.83 23.87
CA ILE A 24 27.58 -12.63 23.15
C ILE A 24 29.11 -12.57 23.30
N PRO A 25 29.86 -12.51 22.17
CA PRO A 25 31.31 -12.35 22.25
C PRO A 25 31.67 -11.07 23.03
N VAL A 26 32.43 -11.18 24.10
CA VAL A 26 32.92 -10.04 24.86
C VAL A 26 34.33 -9.71 24.36
N TYR A 27 34.53 -8.50 23.90
CA TYR A 27 35.85 -8.00 23.57
C TYR A 27 36.51 -7.42 24.84
N PRO A 28 37.74 -7.82 25.17
CA PRO A 28 38.38 -7.47 26.46
C PRO A 28 38.55 -6.00 26.75
N SER A 29 38.34 -5.12 25.77
CA SER A 29 38.60 -3.69 25.87
C SER A 29 37.37 -2.79 26.00
N SER A 30 36.15 -3.36 26.02
CA SER A 30 34.93 -2.54 26.16
C SER A 30 33.96 -3.14 27.17
N SER A 31 33.57 -2.32 28.14
CA SER A 31 32.58 -2.64 29.17
C SER A 31 31.14 -2.23 28.78
N ASP A 32 30.95 -1.74 27.57
CA ASP A 32 29.67 -1.19 27.17
C ASP A 32 28.84 -2.24 26.44
N LEU A 33 27.62 -2.48 26.93
CA LEU A 33 26.62 -3.31 26.31
C LEU A 33 25.53 -2.41 25.68
N TYR A 34 25.32 -2.53 24.39
CA TYR A 34 24.27 -1.81 23.69
C TYR A 34 23.08 -2.73 23.45
N ALA A 35 21.89 -2.29 23.85
CA ALA A 35 20.63 -2.98 23.57
C ALA A 35 19.76 -2.12 22.64
N ARG A 36 19.20 -2.74 21.60
CA ARG A 36 18.18 -2.13 20.77
C ARG A 36 16.86 -2.86 20.96
N VAL A 37 15.79 -2.10 21.15
CA VAL A 37 14.44 -2.64 21.22
C VAL A 37 13.68 -2.11 20.02
N ALA A 38 13.14 -3.02 19.20
CA ALA A 38 12.24 -2.68 18.11
C ALA A 38 10.82 -3.04 18.52
N LEU A 39 9.94 -2.06 18.47
CA LEU A 39 8.50 -2.29 18.63
C LEU A 39 7.95 -2.75 17.29
N VAL A 40 7.34 -3.93 17.27
CA VAL A 40 6.69 -4.49 16.09
C VAL A 40 5.19 -4.47 16.34
N PHE A 41 4.47 -3.76 15.50
CA PHE A 41 3.02 -3.74 15.51
C PHE A 41 2.50 -4.86 14.62
N SER A 42 1.63 -5.70 15.14
CA SER A 42 0.90 -6.73 14.39
C SER A 42 -0.58 -6.39 14.42
N GLY A 43 -1.20 -6.25 13.23
CA GLY A 43 -2.61 -5.90 13.09
C GLY A 43 -2.89 -4.44 12.75
N ALA A 44 -4.16 -4.06 12.80
CA ALA A 44 -4.60 -2.71 12.48
C ALA A 44 -4.17 -1.71 13.57
N LEU A 45 -3.50 -0.64 13.17
CA LEU A 45 -3.14 0.45 14.07
C LEU A 45 -4.36 1.33 14.33
N VAL A 46 -4.66 1.55 15.60
CA VAL A 46 -5.70 2.49 16.03
C VAL A 46 -5.03 3.74 16.59
N SER A 47 -5.56 4.91 16.23
CA SER A 47 -5.07 6.18 16.80
C SER A 47 -5.28 6.18 18.31
N GLY A 48 -4.24 6.57 19.05
CA GLY A 48 -4.29 6.61 20.49
C GLY A 48 -2.93 6.85 21.12
N SER A 49 -2.93 7.08 22.40
CA SER A 49 -1.73 7.17 23.23
C SER A 49 -1.55 5.86 24.00
N TYR A 50 -0.48 5.18 23.72
CA TYR A 50 -0.12 3.91 24.34
C TYR A 50 1.06 4.12 25.26
N SER A 51 1.01 3.54 26.47
CA SER A 51 2.12 3.58 27.41
C SER A 51 2.66 2.18 27.63
N ILE A 52 3.96 2.03 27.49
CA ILE A 52 4.68 0.84 27.89
C ILE A 52 5.31 1.17 29.24
N PRO A 53 5.02 0.45 30.31
CA PRO A 53 5.60 0.72 31.62
C PRO A 53 7.09 0.37 31.64
N TYR A 54 7.78 0.79 32.71
CA TYR A 54 9.12 0.30 32.99
C TYR A 54 9.15 -1.21 33.03
N THR A 55 9.86 -1.81 32.06
CA THR A 55 9.74 -3.25 31.77
C THR A 55 11.12 -3.89 31.68
N LYS A 56 11.27 -5.01 32.38
CA LYS A 56 12.45 -5.85 32.23
C LYS A 56 12.45 -6.51 30.85
N ILE A 57 13.52 -6.29 30.09
CA ILE A 57 13.66 -6.83 28.73
C ILE A 57 14.61 -8.01 28.63
N GLY A 58 15.39 -8.27 29.68
CA GLY A 58 16.30 -9.41 29.72
C GLY A 58 17.25 -9.36 30.89
N ASP A 59 18.11 -10.35 30.95
CA ASP A 59 19.22 -10.44 31.89
C ASP A 59 20.52 -10.60 31.11
N VAL A 60 21.57 -9.99 31.61
CA VAL A 60 22.95 -10.23 31.17
C VAL A 60 23.68 -10.96 32.28
N TYR A 61 24.28 -12.05 31.93
CA TYR A 61 25.11 -12.84 32.84
C TYR A 61 26.59 -12.71 32.43
N LEU A 62 27.39 -12.23 33.34
CA LEU A 62 28.86 -12.21 33.15
C LEU A 62 29.42 -13.46 33.85
N ASP A 63 29.84 -14.41 33.04
CA ASP A 63 30.51 -15.61 33.54
C ASP A 63 32.01 -15.27 33.81
N GLN A 64 32.35 -15.18 35.05
CA GLN A 64 33.75 -15.00 35.51
C GLN A 64 34.22 -16.24 36.32
N GLY A 65 33.87 -17.42 35.85
CA GLY A 65 34.17 -18.66 36.58
C GLY A 65 33.26 -18.83 37.80
N SER A 66 33.82 -19.07 38.97
CA SER A 66 33.01 -19.38 40.18
C SER A 66 32.26 -18.20 40.81
N GLY A 67 32.16 -17.06 40.16
CA GLY A 67 31.57 -15.83 40.75
C GLY A 67 30.72 -14.99 39.80
N GLY A 68 30.11 -15.60 38.79
CA GLY A 68 29.29 -14.88 37.80
C GLY A 68 28.16 -14.03 38.39
N ARG A 69 27.98 -12.82 37.85
CA ARG A 69 26.93 -11.89 38.26
C ARG A 69 25.90 -11.72 37.15
N ALA A 70 24.61 -11.78 37.49
CA ALA A 70 23.52 -11.43 36.64
C ALA A 70 23.11 -9.96 36.84
N SER A 71 22.90 -9.25 35.76
CA SER A 71 22.33 -7.90 35.76
C SER A 71 21.08 -7.88 34.87
N ALA A 72 20.01 -7.36 35.44
CA ALA A 72 18.77 -7.21 34.64
C ALA A 72 18.85 -5.94 33.80
N ILE A 73 18.42 -6.04 32.55
CA ILE A 73 18.26 -4.94 31.62
C ILE A 73 16.80 -4.49 31.60
N TYR A 74 16.57 -3.23 31.83
CA TYR A 74 15.24 -2.64 31.79
C TYR A 74 15.12 -1.62 30.68
N MET A 75 13.95 -1.56 30.09
CA MET A 75 13.51 -0.48 29.22
C MET A 75 12.76 0.55 30.08
N ASN A 76 13.13 1.81 29.98
CA ASN A 76 12.39 2.88 30.62
C ASN A 76 10.96 2.95 30.08
N ALA A 77 10.05 3.49 30.91
CA ALA A 77 8.68 3.72 30.50
C ALA A 77 8.64 4.59 29.22
N LEU A 78 7.89 4.16 28.22
CA LEU A 78 7.78 4.82 26.93
C LEU A 78 6.33 5.12 26.64
N ARG A 79 6.04 6.35 26.20
CA ARG A 79 4.74 6.72 25.66
C ARG A 79 4.83 6.84 24.15
N ILE A 80 3.92 6.17 23.45
CA ILE A 80 3.83 6.14 22.00
C ILE A 80 2.50 6.75 21.61
N ASN A 81 2.51 7.82 20.84
CA ASN A 81 1.32 8.37 20.23
C ASN A 81 1.22 7.85 18.80
N ILE A 82 0.18 7.07 18.54
CA ILE A 82 -0.11 6.57 17.21
C ILE A 82 -1.19 7.46 16.62
N THR A 83 -0.91 8.00 15.45
CA THR A 83 -1.86 8.71 14.61
C THR A 83 -2.09 7.88 13.36
N ALA A 84 -3.16 7.11 13.33
CA ALA A 84 -3.55 6.37 12.14
C ALA A 84 -4.36 7.29 11.24
N THR A 85 -3.84 7.61 10.07
CA THR A 85 -4.57 8.33 9.04
C THR A 85 -5.49 7.35 8.32
N SER A 86 -6.76 7.62 8.29
CA SER A 86 -7.74 6.82 7.55
C SER A 86 -8.82 7.70 6.99
N CYS A 87 -9.33 7.30 5.83
CA CYS A 87 -10.53 7.87 5.24
C CYS A 87 -11.58 6.78 5.13
N SER A 88 -12.84 7.15 5.24
CA SER A 88 -13.96 6.27 4.94
C SER A 88 -14.41 6.49 3.51
N LEU A 89 -14.66 5.41 2.78
CA LEU A 89 -15.33 5.48 1.48
C LEU A 89 -16.80 5.83 1.73
N THR A 90 -17.27 6.91 1.11
CA THR A 90 -18.66 7.38 1.23
C THR A 90 -19.46 7.21 -0.06
N SER A 91 -18.80 6.98 -1.21
CA SER A 91 -19.45 6.51 -2.42
C SER A 91 -19.83 5.03 -2.31
N ALA A 92 -20.67 4.56 -3.23
CA ALA A 92 -20.96 3.13 -3.36
C ALA A 92 -19.65 2.35 -3.55
N THR A 93 -19.57 1.17 -2.93
CA THR A 93 -18.42 0.25 -3.08
C THR A 93 -18.41 -0.42 -4.46
N GLN A 94 -19.53 -0.41 -5.14
CA GLN A 94 -19.68 -0.85 -6.52
C GLN A 94 -20.32 0.28 -7.34
N SER A 95 -19.75 0.57 -8.48
CA SER A 95 -20.25 1.57 -9.42
C SER A 95 -20.28 0.98 -10.82
N SER A 96 -21.36 1.21 -11.52
CA SER A 96 -21.49 0.85 -12.93
C SER A 96 -21.33 2.10 -13.78
N VAL A 97 -20.51 2.00 -14.83
CA VAL A 97 -20.27 3.06 -15.80
C VAL A 97 -20.83 2.62 -17.14
N ALA A 98 -21.90 3.27 -17.58
CA ALA A 98 -22.43 3.06 -18.93
C ALA A 98 -21.61 3.89 -19.93
N LEU A 99 -21.05 3.22 -20.92
CA LEU A 99 -20.41 3.88 -22.06
C LEU A 99 -21.42 3.97 -23.21
N PRO A 100 -21.52 5.11 -23.92
CA PRO A 100 -22.33 5.22 -25.13
C PRO A 100 -21.88 4.23 -26.20
N GLU A 101 -22.76 3.97 -27.15
CA GLU A 101 -22.42 3.15 -28.33
C GLU A 101 -21.27 3.79 -29.10
N LEU A 102 -20.32 2.96 -29.49
CA LEU A 102 -19.16 3.36 -30.26
C LEU A 102 -19.40 3.10 -31.76
N PHE A 103 -19.26 4.14 -32.57
CA PHE A 103 -19.11 3.98 -33.99
C PHE A 103 -17.69 3.55 -34.35
N ALA A 104 -17.44 2.26 -34.49
CA ALA A 104 -16.09 1.66 -34.63
C ALA A 104 -15.22 2.31 -35.74
N PRO A 105 -15.74 2.76 -36.89
CA PRO A 105 -14.95 3.45 -37.93
C PRO A 105 -14.25 4.75 -37.47
N ARG A 106 -14.66 5.34 -36.33
CA ARG A 106 -13.98 6.52 -35.76
C ARG A 106 -12.61 6.19 -35.17
N LEU A 107 -12.36 4.94 -34.86
CA LEU A 107 -11.06 4.47 -34.37
C LEU A 107 -10.27 3.88 -35.55
N ALA A 108 -9.48 4.73 -36.23
CA ALA A 108 -8.77 4.33 -37.47
C ALA A 108 -7.62 3.36 -37.17
N SER A 109 -6.79 3.69 -36.18
CA SER A 109 -5.54 2.99 -35.87
C SER A 109 -5.59 2.29 -34.51
N VAL A 110 -4.82 1.22 -34.37
CA VAL A 110 -4.60 0.60 -33.04
C VAL A 110 -3.98 1.63 -32.09
N GLY A 111 -4.52 1.75 -30.92
CA GLY A 111 -4.17 2.77 -29.93
C GLY A 111 -5.09 3.99 -29.93
N ASP A 112 -5.93 4.19 -30.96
CA ASP A 112 -6.90 5.28 -30.97
C ASP A 112 -7.90 5.14 -29.82
N VAL A 113 -8.16 6.26 -29.15
CA VAL A 113 -9.07 6.36 -28.01
C VAL A 113 -10.34 7.10 -28.43
N SER A 114 -11.49 6.61 -28.00
CA SER A 114 -12.77 7.19 -28.35
C SER A 114 -13.00 8.56 -27.70
N THR A 115 -13.88 9.36 -28.34
CA THR A 115 -14.47 10.56 -27.74
C THR A 115 -15.61 10.20 -26.80
N GLU A 116 -16.29 9.09 -27.05
CA GLU A 116 -17.31 8.50 -26.19
C GLU A 116 -16.70 8.11 -24.86
N SER A 117 -17.33 8.54 -23.77
CA SER A 117 -16.81 8.33 -22.43
C SER A 117 -17.94 8.15 -21.43
N GLY A 118 -17.63 7.45 -20.35
CA GLY A 118 -18.47 7.38 -19.16
C GLY A 118 -17.65 7.78 -17.93
N THR A 119 -18.28 8.39 -16.96
CA THR A 119 -17.59 8.88 -15.75
C THR A 119 -18.20 8.27 -14.49
N THR A 120 -17.36 7.96 -13.55
CA THR A 120 -17.72 7.62 -12.17
C THR A 120 -16.82 8.36 -11.20
N SER A 121 -17.18 8.38 -9.92
CA SER A 121 -16.37 9.02 -8.89
C SER A 121 -16.29 8.17 -7.64
N LEU A 122 -15.09 8.05 -7.08
CA LEU A 122 -14.88 7.58 -5.73
C LEU A 122 -14.90 8.78 -4.80
N ILE A 123 -15.63 8.68 -3.69
CA ILE A 123 -15.73 9.78 -2.71
C ILE A 123 -15.25 9.24 -1.36
N VAL A 124 -14.22 9.86 -0.81
CA VAL A 124 -13.66 9.51 0.49
C VAL A 124 -13.77 10.68 1.44
N ASN A 125 -14.07 10.39 2.70
CA ASN A 125 -14.08 11.37 3.78
C ASN A 125 -12.93 11.06 4.74
N CYS A 126 -12.02 12.01 4.90
CA CYS A 126 -10.83 11.89 5.74
C CYS A 126 -11.00 12.75 6.99
N LYS A 127 -10.60 12.22 8.15
CA LYS A 127 -10.72 12.93 9.44
C LYS A 127 -9.56 13.87 9.74
N GLN A 128 -8.47 13.75 9.00
CA GLN A 128 -7.26 14.56 9.16
C GLN A 128 -6.47 14.65 7.85
N SER A 129 -5.47 15.51 7.82
CA SER A 129 -4.62 15.69 6.63
C SER A 129 -4.02 14.36 6.15
N THR A 130 -4.29 14.02 4.90
CA THR A 130 -3.96 12.72 4.33
C THR A 130 -3.77 12.82 2.83
N GLY A 131 -2.73 12.18 2.30
CA GLY A 131 -2.61 11.88 0.88
C GLY A 131 -3.39 10.61 0.56
N VAL A 132 -4.29 10.68 -0.41
CA VAL A 132 -5.07 9.53 -0.88
C VAL A 132 -4.48 9.02 -2.16
N TYR A 133 -4.01 7.79 -2.14
CA TYR A 133 -3.44 7.10 -3.30
C TYR A 133 -4.37 5.99 -3.75
N VAL A 134 -4.43 5.74 -5.04
CA VAL A 134 -5.28 4.72 -5.66
C VAL A 134 -4.42 3.78 -6.50
N THR A 135 -4.69 2.50 -6.41
CA THR A 135 -4.28 1.49 -7.39
C THR A 135 -5.53 0.90 -8.02
N LEU A 136 -5.56 0.83 -9.33
CA LEU A 136 -6.59 0.13 -10.10
C LEU A 136 -6.09 -1.26 -10.44
N THR A 137 -6.92 -2.28 -10.24
CA THR A 137 -6.57 -3.66 -10.58
C THR A 137 -7.56 -4.20 -11.59
N ASP A 138 -7.05 -4.80 -12.65
CA ASP A 138 -7.85 -5.53 -13.65
C ASP A 138 -8.40 -6.82 -13.02
N VAL A 139 -9.71 -6.92 -12.91
CA VAL A 139 -10.36 -8.08 -12.25
C VAL A 139 -10.22 -9.35 -13.08
N VAL A 140 -10.16 -9.24 -14.40
CA VAL A 140 -10.04 -10.39 -15.31
C VAL A 140 -8.58 -10.88 -15.36
N THR A 141 -7.63 -9.94 -15.36
CA THR A 141 -6.21 -10.24 -15.43
C THR A 141 -5.47 -9.48 -14.30
N PRO A 142 -5.49 -9.99 -13.05
CA PRO A 142 -4.90 -9.27 -11.90
C PRO A 142 -3.40 -8.98 -12.00
N THR A 143 -2.70 -9.67 -12.91
CA THR A 143 -1.28 -9.43 -13.22
C THR A 143 -1.06 -8.35 -14.28
N ASN A 144 -2.14 -7.77 -14.83
CA ASN A 144 -2.05 -6.69 -15.81
C ASN A 144 -1.41 -5.45 -15.18
N THR A 145 -0.29 -5.00 -15.75
CA THR A 145 0.39 -3.75 -15.38
C THR A 145 0.36 -2.72 -16.51
N GLY A 146 -0.35 -3.03 -17.59
CA GLY A 146 -0.60 -2.11 -18.71
C GLY A 146 -1.65 -1.06 -18.36
N ASN A 147 -2.19 -0.42 -19.39
CA ASN A 147 -3.22 0.60 -19.28
C ASN A 147 -4.52 0.28 -20.04
N VAL A 148 -4.65 -0.95 -20.56
CA VAL A 148 -5.86 -1.44 -21.22
C VAL A 148 -6.49 -2.50 -20.34
N LEU A 149 -7.73 -2.28 -19.93
CA LEU A 149 -8.50 -3.19 -19.11
C LEU A 149 -8.96 -4.38 -19.96
N SER A 150 -8.79 -5.58 -19.43
CA SER A 150 -9.24 -6.81 -20.07
C SER A 150 -10.78 -6.85 -20.13
N LEU A 151 -11.30 -7.31 -21.28
CA LEU A 151 -12.74 -7.51 -21.38
C LEU A 151 -13.14 -8.75 -20.56
N ALA A 152 -14.30 -8.67 -19.95
CA ALA A 152 -14.88 -9.78 -19.19
C ALA A 152 -15.30 -10.93 -20.15
N PRO A 153 -15.35 -12.18 -19.66
CA PRO A 153 -15.67 -13.34 -20.51
C PRO A 153 -17.02 -13.25 -21.23
N GLU A 154 -17.97 -12.50 -20.68
CA GLU A 154 -19.27 -12.25 -21.29
C GLU A 154 -19.27 -11.20 -22.42
N ALA A 155 -18.16 -10.51 -22.63
CA ALA A 155 -18.02 -9.57 -23.75
C ALA A 155 -17.98 -10.31 -25.08
N THR A 156 -18.69 -9.79 -26.06
CA THR A 156 -18.77 -10.39 -27.43
C THR A 156 -18.02 -9.56 -28.47
N ALA A 157 -17.71 -8.29 -28.14
CA ALA A 157 -16.87 -7.43 -28.98
C ALA A 157 -15.40 -7.87 -28.92
N THR A 158 -14.67 -7.70 -30.03
CA THR A 158 -13.21 -7.97 -30.10
C THR A 158 -12.49 -6.83 -30.79
N GLY A 159 -11.16 -6.76 -30.56
CA GLY A 159 -10.31 -5.70 -31.13
C GLY A 159 -10.49 -4.34 -30.49
N ILE A 160 -11.12 -4.31 -29.31
CA ILE A 160 -11.40 -3.14 -28.52
C ILE A 160 -11.12 -3.45 -27.04
N GLY A 161 -10.78 -2.44 -26.24
CA GLY A 161 -10.62 -2.51 -24.80
C GLY A 161 -11.12 -1.23 -24.14
N ILE A 162 -10.93 -1.14 -22.83
CA ILE A 162 -11.27 0.04 -22.04
C ILE A 162 -9.99 0.62 -21.44
N GLN A 163 -9.83 1.93 -21.51
CA GLN A 163 -8.84 2.69 -20.77
C GLN A 163 -9.53 3.59 -19.74
N LEU A 164 -8.88 3.75 -18.59
CA LEU A 164 -9.35 4.60 -17.51
C LEU A 164 -8.43 5.81 -17.39
N PHE A 165 -9.01 6.98 -17.16
CA PHE A 165 -8.30 8.26 -17.08
C PHE A 165 -8.68 9.00 -15.81
N LYS A 166 -7.79 9.83 -15.31
CA LYS A 166 -8.17 10.93 -14.43
C LYS A 166 -8.97 11.95 -15.24
N GLU A 167 -9.94 12.59 -14.63
CA GLU A 167 -10.64 13.69 -15.28
C GLU A 167 -9.66 14.76 -15.75
N GLY A 168 -9.85 15.23 -16.98
CA GLY A 168 -8.97 16.22 -17.60
C GLY A 168 -7.60 15.72 -18.07
N SER A 169 -7.29 14.43 -17.88
CA SER A 169 -6.02 13.83 -18.34
C SER A 169 -6.18 13.14 -19.70
N SER A 170 -5.17 13.30 -20.56
CA SER A 170 -5.03 12.51 -21.79
C SER A 170 -4.19 11.24 -21.60
N THR A 171 -3.54 11.09 -20.44
CA THR A 171 -2.71 9.92 -20.15
C THR A 171 -3.56 8.87 -19.42
N PRO A 172 -3.69 7.66 -19.96
CA PRO A 172 -4.44 6.60 -19.29
C PRO A 172 -3.76 6.14 -18.01
N LEU A 173 -4.57 5.71 -17.05
CA LEU A 173 -4.11 5.10 -15.81
C LEU A 173 -3.64 3.67 -16.07
N GLY A 174 -2.53 3.30 -15.44
CA GLY A 174 -2.05 1.92 -15.44
C GLY A 174 -2.72 1.08 -14.35
N PHE A 175 -2.75 -0.24 -14.57
CA PHE A 175 -3.21 -1.21 -13.61
C PHE A 175 -2.05 -1.77 -12.79
N GLY A 176 -2.34 -2.25 -11.60
CA GLY A 176 -1.36 -2.88 -10.70
C GLY A 176 -2.02 -3.94 -9.83
N PRO A 177 -1.23 -4.70 -9.07
CA PRO A 177 -1.75 -5.69 -8.14
C PRO A 177 -2.56 -5.02 -7.03
N ASP A 178 -3.55 -5.75 -6.51
CA ASP A 178 -4.37 -5.29 -5.39
C ASP A 178 -3.52 -5.22 -4.11
N SER A 179 -3.02 -4.01 -3.81
CA SER A 179 -2.18 -3.76 -2.65
C SER A 179 -2.29 -2.30 -2.20
N SER A 180 -2.42 -2.10 -0.89
CA SER A 180 -2.40 -0.78 -0.26
C SER A 180 -0.99 -0.31 0.13
N LEU A 181 0.04 -1.08 -0.18
CA LEU A 181 1.42 -0.74 0.14
C LEU A 181 1.85 0.52 -0.60
N LYS A 182 2.64 1.35 0.08
CA LYS A 182 3.24 2.54 -0.52
C LYS A 182 4.18 2.14 -1.66
N GLY A 183 4.01 2.82 -2.82
CA GLY A 183 4.82 2.54 -4.00
C GLY A 183 4.38 1.30 -4.78
N ASN A 184 3.15 0.82 -4.57
CA ASN A 184 2.58 -0.24 -5.39
C ASN A 184 2.63 0.14 -6.88
N THR A 185 2.77 -0.86 -7.75
CA THR A 185 2.85 -0.67 -9.21
C THR A 185 1.64 0.14 -9.71
N ASN A 186 1.94 1.19 -10.49
CA ASN A 186 0.96 2.12 -11.05
C ASN A 186 0.04 2.81 -10.00
N GLN A 187 0.44 2.78 -8.73
CA GLN A 187 -0.21 3.58 -7.69
C GLN A 187 -0.02 5.08 -7.97
N TRP A 188 -1.08 5.85 -7.88
CA TRP A 188 -1.03 7.29 -8.13
C TRP A 188 -1.71 8.10 -7.03
N LEU A 189 -1.21 9.32 -6.82
CA LEU A 189 -1.83 10.27 -5.90
C LEU A 189 -3.13 10.80 -6.52
N ALA A 190 -4.26 10.50 -5.89
CA ALA A 190 -5.57 11.00 -6.29
C ALA A 190 -5.80 12.44 -5.80
N GLY A 191 -5.32 12.75 -4.60
CA GLY A 191 -5.40 14.08 -4.03
C GLY A 191 -4.91 14.11 -2.58
N ARG A 192 -4.91 15.31 -2.01
CA ARG A 192 -4.59 15.53 -0.60
C ARG A 192 -5.76 16.24 0.07
N VAL A 193 -6.13 15.76 1.24
CA VAL A 193 -7.07 16.44 2.14
C VAL A 193 -6.25 17.15 3.20
N THR A 194 -6.51 18.45 3.42
CA THR A 194 -5.89 19.25 4.48
C THR A 194 -6.89 19.39 5.61
N GLY A 195 -6.56 18.85 6.78
CA GLY A 195 -7.50 18.76 7.90
C GLY A 195 -8.51 17.63 7.70
N SER A 196 -9.75 17.82 8.15
CA SER A 196 -10.88 16.93 7.87
C SER A 196 -11.62 17.39 6.62
N GLY A 197 -12.05 16.45 5.78
CA GLY A 197 -12.77 16.82 4.55
C GLY A 197 -13.01 15.67 3.61
N THR A 198 -13.69 15.97 2.53
CA THR A 198 -14.06 15.03 1.48
C THR A 198 -13.19 15.24 0.25
N LEU A 199 -12.75 14.14 -0.35
CA LEU A 199 -12.07 14.13 -1.63
C LEU A 199 -12.91 13.33 -2.62
N THR A 200 -13.25 13.97 -3.76
CA THR A 200 -13.88 13.31 -4.90
C THR A 200 -12.80 12.96 -5.93
N ILE A 201 -12.81 11.74 -6.41
CA ILE A 201 -11.83 11.19 -7.34
C ILE A 201 -12.60 10.74 -8.59
N PRO A 202 -12.75 11.61 -9.59
CA PRO A 202 -13.43 11.27 -10.82
C PRO A 202 -12.53 10.39 -11.72
N ILE A 203 -13.13 9.34 -12.29
CA ILE A 203 -12.51 8.41 -13.22
C ILE A 203 -13.35 8.36 -14.49
N VAL A 204 -12.70 8.56 -15.62
CA VAL A 204 -13.32 8.55 -16.95
C VAL A 204 -12.91 7.28 -17.68
N ALA A 205 -13.88 6.50 -18.15
CA ALA A 205 -13.69 5.33 -18.98
C ALA A 205 -13.88 5.69 -20.45
N LYS A 206 -13.02 5.17 -21.32
CA LYS A 206 -13.09 5.34 -22.78
C LYS A 206 -12.74 4.04 -23.49
N TYR A 207 -13.24 3.88 -24.71
CA TYR A 207 -12.81 2.79 -25.57
C TYR A 207 -11.43 3.04 -26.15
N VAL A 208 -10.68 1.98 -26.38
CA VAL A 208 -9.41 1.99 -27.10
C VAL A 208 -9.37 0.85 -28.12
N LYS A 209 -8.93 1.12 -29.34
CA LYS A 209 -8.75 0.09 -30.35
C LYS A 209 -7.49 -0.73 -30.04
N THR A 210 -7.65 -2.04 -29.92
CA THR A 210 -6.58 -2.96 -29.53
C THR A 210 -6.10 -3.87 -30.65
N ALA A 211 -6.86 -3.96 -31.77
CA ALA A 211 -6.50 -4.76 -32.92
C ALA A 211 -6.89 -4.06 -34.23
N PRO A 212 -6.29 -4.41 -35.38
CA PRO A 212 -6.61 -3.81 -36.67
C PRO A 212 -8.08 -3.87 -37.07
N LYS A 213 -8.77 -4.96 -36.65
CA LYS A 213 -10.21 -5.18 -36.92
C LYS A 213 -10.97 -5.16 -35.60
N ILE A 214 -12.07 -4.40 -35.55
CA ILE A 214 -13.04 -4.43 -34.45
C ILE A 214 -14.22 -5.28 -34.92
N THR A 215 -14.62 -6.26 -34.10
CA THR A 215 -15.88 -6.98 -34.28
C THR A 215 -16.92 -6.37 -33.35
N PRO A 216 -18.04 -5.90 -33.85
CA PRO A 216 -19.13 -5.36 -33.02
C PRO A 216 -19.66 -6.38 -32.01
N GLY A 217 -20.09 -5.89 -30.86
CA GLY A 217 -20.63 -6.71 -29.78
C GLY A 217 -20.72 -5.94 -28.47
N GLN A 218 -21.08 -6.63 -27.41
CA GLN A 218 -21.13 -6.06 -26.09
C GLN A 218 -19.70 -5.96 -25.48
N VAL A 219 -19.44 -4.82 -24.83
CA VAL A 219 -18.19 -4.56 -24.12
C VAL A 219 -18.49 -4.51 -22.63
N ASN A 220 -17.95 -5.47 -21.90
CA ASN A 220 -18.01 -5.52 -20.45
C ASN A 220 -16.58 -5.63 -19.90
N ALA A 221 -16.26 -4.84 -18.90
CA ALA A 221 -14.95 -4.87 -18.23
C ALA A 221 -15.13 -4.51 -16.76
N ARG A 222 -14.22 -4.99 -15.90
CA ARG A 222 -14.30 -4.79 -14.46
C ARG A 222 -12.93 -4.44 -13.92
N ALA A 223 -12.86 -3.36 -13.13
CA ALA A 223 -11.69 -2.99 -12.36
C ALA A 223 -12.06 -2.87 -10.88
N SER A 224 -11.20 -3.32 -9.99
CA SER A 224 -11.25 -2.97 -8.59
C SER A 224 -10.32 -1.80 -8.30
N PHE A 225 -10.54 -1.14 -7.18
CA PHE A 225 -9.64 -0.08 -6.71
C PHE A 225 -9.25 -0.33 -5.26
N THR A 226 -7.98 -0.06 -4.97
CA THR A 226 -7.42 -0.14 -3.61
C THR A 226 -6.94 1.24 -3.20
N LEU A 227 -7.40 1.71 -2.04
CA LEU A 227 -7.03 2.98 -1.46
C LEU A 227 -5.86 2.79 -0.48
N SER A 228 -4.90 3.71 -0.55
CA SER A 228 -3.77 3.80 0.38
C SER A 228 -3.69 5.23 0.91
N TYR A 229 -3.51 5.36 2.21
CA TYR A 229 -3.47 6.63 2.91
C TYR A 229 -2.04 6.90 3.39
N GLN A 230 -1.43 8.04 2.95
CA GLN A 230 -0.01 8.33 3.19
C GLN A 230 0.21 9.78 3.57
#